data_48f854d1d9e2033bccbf15cf633f026a
#
_entry.id   48f854d1d9e2033bccbf15cf633f026a
#
_cell.length_a   1.000
_cell.length_b   1.000
_cell.length_c   1.000
_cell.angle_alpha   90.00
_cell.angle_beta   90.00
_cell.angle_gamma   90.00
#
_symmetry.space_group_name_H-M   'P 1'
#
loop_
_entity.id
_entity.type
_entity.pdbx_description
1 polymer ?
#
loop_
_entity_poly.entity_id
_entity_poly.type
_entity_poly.pdbx_seq_one_letter_code
_entity_poly.pdbx_strand_id
1 'polypeptide(L)'
;MTASNEQQQQTAFCLKEIENSKALILTLAAGFPKLRTAYEKYKGTGLKREYDSLVDLQKAVKRLLEEFPALILQLDEYGDSELSKTAERLYGVLKKYNYLGTSDYSKLCMALESFTNRLPAADHNINTAKLAHLMNRARMGYFPTDLSHVKMLKDAIVFPDATVNLIDPCCGEGLALQAFSKGVKAKTYGIEIDEVRGEEAQKRILRVGYGSFFHSRISLHSFQGLWLNPPYLSVPSEHGNKRLEKAFLADSLRLLQIGGIMVYIVPYYRVTPDVCRVLCENFTDLRVHKFIGKEYERFKQVAVIGRKIERREAEKQAKKLSEYMLDADKLPLITDLPKECYEMPAATKTVELFKGAVFNVNELADQLKKSHSTLRLFEERTLEARERRPLLPLNLSQVGLVGASGMMNGLIECEVPHIIKGRIVKEKKTKIGIEDEKGKTAVREITSNRLIFNVLTPTGLKSLG
;
A
#
# COMPACT_ATOMS: atom_id res chain seq x y z
N MET A 1 -3.87 46.77 -23.21
CA MET A 1 -4.34 45.71 -22.31
C MET A 1 -4.52 44.36 -23.00
N THR A 2 -4.67 44.27 -24.30
CA THR A 2 -4.88 43.00 -25.06
C THR A 2 -3.60 42.20 -25.28
N ALA A 3 -2.44 42.84 -25.58
CA ALA A 3 -1.18 42.13 -25.86
C ALA A 3 -0.56 41.40 -24.63
N SER A 4 -0.78 41.91 -23.41
CA SER A 4 -0.28 41.24 -22.20
C SER A 4 -1.08 39.97 -21.81
N ASN A 5 -2.36 39.93 -22.19
CA ASN A 5 -3.24 38.78 -21.92
C ASN A 5 -2.96 37.62 -22.89
N GLU A 6 -2.69 37.94 -24.17
CA GLU A 6 -2.32 36.91 -25.17
C GLU A 6 -0.97 36.28 -24.86
N GLN A 7 0.01 37.11 -24.44
CA GLN A 7 1.34 36.64 -24.05
C GLN A 7 1.28 35.74 -22.78
N GLN A 8 0.45 36.09 -21.80
CA GLN A 8 0.20 35.25 -20.61
C GLN A 8 -0.50 33.94 -20.95
N GLN A 9 -1.47 33.95 -21.86
CA GLN A 9 -2.15 32.76 -22.33
C GLN A 9 -1.22 31.85 -23.12
N GLN A 10 -0.34 32.36 -23.94
CA GLN A 10 0.64 31.62 -24.71
C GLN A 10 1.68 30.97 -23.80
N THR A 11 2.20 31.71 -22.82
CA THR A 11 3.13 31.19 -21.81
C THR A 11 2.49 30.06 -20.98
N ALA A 12 1.23 30.20 -20.57
CA ALA A 12 0.49 29.17 -19.86
C ALA A 12 0.24 27.91 -20.70
N PHE A 13 0.00 28.11 -22.01
CA PHE A 13 -0.15 26.98 -22.95
C PHE A 13 1.18 26.22 -23.13
N CYS A 14 2.30 26.95 -23.36
CA CYS A 14 3.63 26.32 -23.47
C CYS A 14 4.02 25.56 -22.21
N LEU A 15 3.78 26.10 -21.02
CA LEU A 15 4.01 25.41 -19.75
C LEU A 15 3.24 24.11 -19.63
N LYS A 16 1.97 24.09 -20.04
CA LYS A 16 1.13 22.88 -19.99
C LYS A 16 1.65 21.80 -20.94
N GLU A 17 2.06 22.17 -22.13
CA GLU A 17 2.65 21.24 -23.10
C GLU A 17 4.01 20.71 -22.64
N ILE A 18 4.87 21.54 -22.05
CA ILE A 18 6.13 21.12 -21.43
C ILE A 18 5.87 20.13 -20.29
N GLU A 19 4.82 20.33 -19.48
CA GLU A 19 4.41 19.38 -18.43
C GLU A 19 3.95 18.04 -19.01
N ASN A 20 3.20 18.06 -20.11
CA ASN A 20 2.78 16.84 -20.81
C ASN A 20 3.99 16.06 -21.34
N SER A 21 4.93 16.72 -21.99
CA SER A 21 6.17 16.13 -22.49
C SER A 21 7.02 15.59 -21.35
N LYS A 22 7.15 16.32 -20.24
CA LYS A 22 7.82 15.86 -19.02
C LYS A 22 7.21 14.56 -18.48
N ALA A 23 5.88 14.52 -18.36
CA ALA A 23 5.17 13.34 -17.86
C ALA A 23 5.37 12.12 -18.78
N LEU A 24 5.35 12.32 -20.10
CA LEU A 24 5.58 11.28 -21.09
C LEU A 24 7.02 10.74 -21.02
N ILE A 25 8.03 11.62 -20.96
CA ILE A 25 9.44 11.23 -20.85
C ILE A 25 9.69 10.42 -19.58
N LEU A 26 9.16 10.86 -18.44
CA LEU A 26 9.25 10.13 -17.16
C LEU A 26 8.59 8.76 -17.23
N THR A 27 7.42 8.67 -17.87
CA THR A 27 6.69 7.40 -18.03
C THR A 27 7.48 6.42 -18.88
N LEU A 28 8.06 6.88 -19.97
CA LEU A 28 8.90 6.05 -20.86
C LEU A 28 10.18 5.62 -20.14
N ALA A 29 10.88 6.54 -19.49
CA ALA A 29 12.09 6.26 -18.71
C ALA A 29 11.85 5.22 -17.62
N ALA A 30 10.74 5.31 -16.87
CA ALA A 30 10.34 4.34 -15.87
C ALA A 30 9.95 2.96 -16.45
N GLY A 31 9.52 2.92 -17.71
CA GLY A 31 9.17 1.69 -18.44
C GLY A 31 10.37 0.92 -18.97
N PHE A 32 11.46 1.61 -19.32
CA PHE A 32 12.65 1.03 -19.93
C PHE A 32 13.27 -0.15 -19.17
N PRO A 33 13.44 -0.13 -17.82
CA PRO A 33 13.99 -1.27 -17.10
C PRO A 33 13.23 -2.57 -17.33
N LYS A 34 11.89 -2.50 -17.34
CA LYS A 34 11.03 -3.68 -17.56
C LYS A 34 11.15 -4.21 -18.99
N LEU A 35 11.11 -3.32 -19.97
CA LEU A 35 11.24 -3.69 -21.37
C LEU A 35 12.60 -4.31 -21.66
N ARG A 36 13.65 -3.75 -21.06
CA ARG A 36 14.99 -4.30 -21.19
C ARG A 36 15.15 -5.66 -20.53
N THR A 37 14.66 -5.82 -19.30
CA THR A 37 14.68 -7.12 -18.61
C THR A 37 13.94 -8.19 -19.42
N ALA A 38 12.81 -7.83 -20.04
CA ALA A 38 12.09 -8.74 -20.93
C ALA A 38 12.91 -9.13 -22.16
N TYR A 39 13.57 -8.17 -22.79
CA TYR A 39 14.45 -8.44 -23.93
C TYR A 39 15.65 -9.31 -23.54
N GLU A 40 16.37 -8.98 -22.46
CA GLU A 40 17.52 -9.75 -21.98
C GLU A 40 17.16 -11.21 -21.62
N LYS A 41 15.95 -11.43 -21.10
CA LYS A 41 15.43 -12.76 -20.76
C LYS A 41 15.27 -13.66 -22.01
N TYR A 42 14.90 -13.08 -23.14
CA TYR A 42 14.62 -13.85 -24.37
C TYR A 42 15.69 -13.72 -25.44
N LYS A 43 16.69 -12.86 -25.25
CA LYS A 43 17.79 -12.63 -26.19
C LYS A 43 18.53 -13.93 -26.54
N GLY A 44 18.67 -14.19 -27.83
CA GLY A 44 19.34 -15.37 -28.34
C GLY A 44 18.52 -16.66 -28.33
N THR A 45 17.25 -16.60 -27.95
CA THR A 45 16.36 -17.78 -27.96
C THR A 45 15.78 -18.10 -29.33
N GLY A 46 15.79 -17.15 -30.27
CA GLY A 46 15.15 -17.29 -31.61
C GLY A 46 13.62 -17.41 -31.56
N LEU A 47 13.01 -17.20 -30.40
CA LEU A 47 11.57 -17.33 -30.23
C LEU A 47 10.85 -16.00 -30.59
N LYS A 48 9.58 -16.12 -30.99
CA LYS A 48 8.71 -14.96 -31.27
C LYS A 48 8.74 -13.92 -30.14
N ARG A 49 8.85 -14.35 -28.87
CA ARG A 49 8.93 -13.48 -27.70
C ARG A 49 10.19 -12.60 -27.66
N GLU A 50 11.30 -13.05 -28.23
CA GLU A 50 12.51 -12.23 -28.41
C GLU A 50 12.21 -11.06 -29.36
N TYR A 51 11.62 -11.36 -30.51
CA TYR A 51 11.23 -10.34 -31.47
C TYR A 51 10.22 -9.36 -30.92
N ASP A 52 9.16 -9.84 -30.28
CA ASP A 52 8.11 -8.99 -29.65
C ASP A 52 8.72 -8.05 -28.61
N SER A 53 9.58 -8.55 -27.71
CA SER A 53 10.24 -7.75 -26.67
C SER A 53 11.22 -6.71 -27.24
N LEU A 54 11.90 -7.03 -28.32
CA LEU A 54 12.75 -6.10 -29.05
C LEU A 54 11.92 -4.97 -29.68
N VAL A 55 10.83 -5.34 -30.35
CA VAL A 55 9.91 -4.37 -30.96
C VAL A 55 9.30 -3.42 -29.95
N ASP A 56 8.92 -3.92 -28.78
CA ASP A 56 8.36 -3.08 -27.71
C ASP A 56 9.41 -2.09 -27.18
N LEU A 57 10.65 -2.53 -27.00
CA LEU A 57 11.75 -1.65 -26.61
C LEU A 57 12.03 -0.59 -27.69
N GLN A 58 12.08 -0.99 -28.98
CA GLN A 58 12.25 -0.09 -30.11
C GLN A 58 11.14 0.96 -30.20
N LYS A 59 9.87 0.56 -30.01
CA LYS A 59 8.72 1.47 -29.99
C LYS A 59 8.83 2.51 -28.87
N ALA A 60 9.25 2.09 -27.69
CA ALA A 60 9.41 3.01 -26.55
C ALA A 60 10.52 4.04 -26.82
N VAL A 61 11.66 3.61 -27.37
CA VAL A 61 12.75 4.51 -27.76
C VAL A 61 12.33 5.46 -28.89
N LYS A 62 11.64 4.95 -29.90
CA LYS A 62 11.14 5.76 -31.01
C LYS A 62 10.18 6.84 -30.51
N ARG A 63 9.24 6.49 -29.65
CA ARG A 63 8.29 7.42 -29.04
C ARG A 63 8.99 8.50 -28.21
N LEU A 64 10.05 8.13 -27.48
CA LEU A 64 10.88 9.10 -26.75
C LEU A 64 11.56 10.09 -27.72
N LEU A 65 12.12 9.58 -28.84
CA LEU A 65 12.76 10.41 -29.85
C LEU A 65 11.79 11.35 -30.57
N GLU A 66 10.55 10.92 -30.79
CA GLU A 66 9.49 11.73 -31.42
C GLU A 66 9.04 12.89 -30.54
N GLU A 67 9.16 12.78 -29.20
CA GLU A 67 8.72 13.78 -28.25
C GLU A 67 9.69 14.97 -28.15
N PHE A 68 11.01 14.74 -28.31
CA PHE A 68 12.02 15.77 -28.10
C PHE A 68 11.93 16.99 -29.03
N PRO A 69 11.64 16.85 -30.35
CA PRO A 69 11.50 18.00 -31.23
C PRO A 69 10.37 18.96 -30.81
N ALA A 70 9.24 18.43 -30.38
CA ALA A 70 8.11 19.22 -29.88
C ALA A 70 8.49 19.94 -28.57
N LEU A 71 9.14 19.24 -27.63
CA LEU A 71 9.61 19.82 -26.38
C LEU A 71 10.64 20.94 -26.60
N ILE A 72 11.57 20.80 -27.54
CA ILE A 72 12.56 21.82 -27.87
C ILE A 72 11.86 23.11 -28.35
N LEU A 73 10.90 22.98 -29.28
CA LEU A 73 10.10 24.11 -29.74
C LEU A 73 9.35 24.82 -28.61
N GLN A 74 8.74 24.06 -27.73
CA GLN A 74 8.00 24.56 -26.57
C GLN A 74 8.91 25.29 -25.59
N LEU A 75 10.14 24.80 -25.35
CA LEU A 75 11.14 25.46 -24.50
C LEU A 75 11.64 26.77 -25.13
N ASP A 76 11.81 26.82 -26.45
CA ASP A 76 12.18 28.05 -27.17
C ASP A 76 11.06 29.10 -27.09
N GLU A 77 9.81 28.69 -27.31
CA GLU A 77 8.63 29.57 -27.17
C GLU A 77 8.42 30.04 -25.73
N TYR A 78 8.75 29.20 -24.73
CA TYR A 78 8.74 29.58 -23.33
C TYR A 78 9.83 30.58 -22.95
N GLY A 79 10.91 30.62 -23.75
CA GLY A 79 12.04 31.57 -23.57
C GLY A 79 13.22 31.03 -22.77
N ASP A 80 13.25 29.73 -22.45
CA ASP A 80 14.36 29.06 -21.75
C ASP A 80 15.37 28.48 -22.75
N SER A 81 16.20 29.34 -23.32
CA SER A 81 17.21 28.97 -24.32
C SER A 81 18.31 28.03 -23.80
N GLU A 82 18.55 28.00 -22.49
CA GLU A 82 19.53 27.08 -21.89
C GLU A 82 19.00 25.67 -21.82
N LEU A 83 17.75 25.52 -21.39
CA LEU A 83 17.09 24.23 -21.37
C LEU A 83 16.81 23.69 -22.76
N SER A 84 16.43 24.54 -23.72
CA SER A 84 16.28 24.15 -25.14
C SER A 84 17.56 23.58 -25.69
N LYS A 85 18.71 24.26 -25.54
CA LYS A 85 20.04 23.76 -25.95
C LYS A 85 20.42 22.45 -25.24
N THR A 86 20.02 22.28 -23.98
CA THR A 86 20.25 21.05 -23.24
C THR A 86 19.41 19.91 -23.81
N ALA A 87 18.15 20.17 -24.15
CA ALA A 87 17.27 19.24 -24.82
C ALA A 87 17.80 18.79 -26.19
N GLU A 88 18.31 19.75 -27.00
CA GLU A 88 18.94 19.46 -28.30
C GLU A 88 20.16 18.54 -28.16
N ARG A 89 21.04 18.82 -27.19
CA ARG A 89 22.21 17.97 -26.90
C ARG A 89 21.80 16.58 -26.51
N LEU A 90 20.83 16.46 -25.61
CA LEU A 90 20.31 15.17 -25.15
C LEU A 90 19.64 14.40 -26.30
N TYR A 91 18.87 15.09 -27.15
CA TYR A 91 18.29 14.51 -28.35
C TYR A 91 19.34 14.00 -29.34
N GLY A 92 20.44 14.76 -29.53
CA GLY A 92 21.58 14.33 -30.33
C GLY A 92 22.26 13.07 -29.81
N VAL A 93 22.36 12.94 -28.49
CA VAL A 93 22.89 11.72 -27.83
C VAL A 93 21.90 10.56 -28.00
N LEU A 94 20.61 10.79 -27.79
CA LEU A 94 19.57 9.76 -27.92
C LEU A 94 19.48 9.16 -29.33
N LYS A 95 19.67 9.97 -30.37
CA LYS A 95 19.71 9.50 -31.76
C LYS A 95 20.84 8.49 -32.05
N LYS A 96 21.97 8.66 -31.38
CA LYS A 96 23.18 7.83 -31.56
C LYS A 96 23.28 6.71 -30.49
N TYR A 97 22.32 6.64 -29.58
CA TYR A 97 22.39 5.76 -28.44
C TYR A 97 22.14 4.29 -28.83
N ASN A 98 23.02 3.42 -28.38
CA ASN A 98 22.83 1.97 -28.50
C ASN A 98 22.04 1.45 -27.30
N TYR A 99 20.70 1.49 -27.39
CA TYR A 99 19.78 1.04 -26.32
C TYR A 99 19.85 -0.48 -26.02
N LEU A 100 20.59 -1.24 -26.82
CA LEU A 100 20.89 -2.67 -26.57
C LEU A 100 22.19 -2.85 -25.78
N GLY A 101 23.03 -1.83 -25.69
CA GLY A 101 24.28 -1.84 -24.92
C GLY A 101 24.05 -1.77 -23.41
N THR A 102 24.87 -2.49 -22.62
CA THR A 102 24.69 -2.57 -21.16
C THR A 102 25.22 -1.38 -20.39
N SER A 103 26.36 -0.78 -20.80
CA SER A 103 27.04 0.26 -20.04
C SER A 103 26.39 1.64 -20.09
N ASP A 104 25.66 1.94 -21.15
CA ASP A 104 25.14 3.31 -21.39
C ASP A 104 23.71 3.50 -20.88
N TYR A 105 23.01 2.43 -20.58
CA TYR A 105 21.61 2.45 -20.18
C TYR A 105 21.34 3.19 -18.86
N SER A 106 22.12 2.94 -17.81
CA SER A 106 21.96 3.63 -16.54
C SER A 106 22.31 5.13 -16.66
N LYS A 107 23.33 5.46 -17.46
CA LYS A 107 23.70 6.86 -17.76
C LYS A 107 22.57 7.57 -18.49
N LEU A 108 21.90 6.91 -19.43
CA LEU A 108 20.74 7.48 -20.12
C LEU A 108 19.58 7.77 -19.16
N CYS A 109 19.21 6.81 -18.32
CA CYS A 109 18.15 7.00 -17.34
C CYS A 109 18.45 8.16 -16.39
N MET A 110 19.67 8.27 -15.88
CA MET A 110 20.11 9.36 -15.03
C MET A 110 20.10 10.71 -15.78
N ALA A 111 20.51 10.74 -17.04
CA ALA A 111 20.48 11.96 -17.84
C ALA A 111 19.05 12.44 -18.13
N LEU A 112 18.13 11.53 -18.45
CA LEU A 112 16.71 11.83 -18.63
C LEU A 112 16.07 12.34 -17.35
N GLU A 113 16.35 11.70 -16.23
CA GLU A 113 15.83 12.09 -14.91
C GLU A 113 16.36 13.47 -14.50
N SER A 114 17.68 13.70 -14.63
CA SER A 114 18.30 14.99 -14.35
C SER A 114 17.74 16.11 -15.24
N PHE A 115 17.52 15.85 -16.52
CA PHE A 115 16.94 16.81 -17.45
C PHE A 115 15.49 17.12 -17.11
N THR A 116 14.65 16.10 -16.88
CA THR A 116 13.22 16.29 -16.57
C THR A 116 13.00 17.02 -15.26
N ASN A 117 13.90 16.87 -14.29
CA ASN A 117 13.83 17.61 -13.01
C ASN A 117 14.11 19.10 -13.18
N ARG A 118 14.78 19.51 -14.25
CA ARG A 118 15.08 20.92 -14.57
C ARG A 118 14.00 21.61 -15.40
N LEU A 119 13.09 20.84 -16.01
CA LEU A 119 12.01 21.42 -16.83
C LEU A 119 11.08 22.27 -15.96
N PRO A 120 10.66 23.46 -16.46
CA PRO A 120 9.74 24.31 -15.75
C PRO A 120 8.44 23.60 -15.45
N ALA A 121 7.84 23.93 -14.31
CA ALA A 121 6.52 23.49 -13.92
C ALA A 121 5.64 24.73 -13.76
N ALA A 122 4.38 24.68 -14.16
CA ALA A 122 3.45 25.74 -13.87
C ALA A 122 3.37 25.94 -12.34
N ASP A 123 3.34 27.19 -11.91
CA ASP A 123 3.33 27.62 -10.50
C ASP A 123 2.01 27.23 -9.79
N HIS A 124 1.69 25.98 -9.85
CA HIS A 124 0.88 25.35 -8.84
C HIS A 124 1.85 24.55 -7.98
N ASN A 125 1.85 24.80 -6.68
CA ASN A 125 2.55 24.06 -5.63
C ASN A 125 2.30 22.52 -5.74
N ILE A 126 2.65 21.95 -6.88
CA ILE A 126 2.64 20.52 -7.13
C ILE A 126 4.01 20.02 -6.71
N ASN A 127 4.12 19.80 -5.41
CA ASN A 127 5.18 19.03 -4.80
C ASN A 127 5.43 17.77 -5.68
N THR A 128 6.68 17.53 -6.08
CA THR A 128 7.08 16.33 -6.85
C THR A 128 6.61 15.04 -6.19
N ALA A 129 6.49 15.03 -4.84
CA ALA A 129 5.80 14.00 -4.09
C ALA A 129 4.30 13.88 -4.46
N LYS A 130 3.60 14.99 -4.77
CA LYS A 130 2.22 14.95 -5.25
C LYS A 130 2.09 14.39 -6.68
N LEU A 131 3.06 14.62 -7.54
CA LEU A 131 3.06 14.07 -8.91
C LEU A 131 3.35 12.56 -8.88
N ALA A 132 4.33 12.12 -8.08
CA ALA A 132 4.58 10.70 -7.81
C ALA A 132 3.35 10.04 -7.15
N HIS A 133 2.66 10.76 -6.28
CA HIS A 133 1.42 10.35 -5.64
C HIS A 133 0.27 10.22 -6.65
N LEU A 134 0.09 11.15 -7.59
CA LEU A 134 -0.89 11.07 -8.67
C LEU A 134 -0.61 9.91 -9.63
N MET A 135 0.66 9.64 -9.93
CA MET A 135 1.07 8.49 -10.75
C MET A 135 0.87 7.16 -10.02
N ASN A 136 1.13 7.10 -8.71
CA ASN A 136 0.81 5.95 -7.88
C ASN A 136 -0.70 5.78 -7.67
N ARG A 137 -1.46 6.88 -7.59
CA ARG A 137 -2.95 6.87 -7.59
C ARG A 137 -3.52 6.16 -8.81
N ALA A 138 -3.05 6.51 -10.00
CA ALA A 138 -3.49 5.88 -11.25
C ALA A 138 -3.04 4.41 -11.37
N ARG A 139 -1.84 4.08 -10.84
CA ARG A 139 -1.28 2.72 -10.88
C ARG A 139 -1.92 1.75 -9.89
N MET A 140 -2.40 2.23 -8.75
CA MET A 140 -2.99 1.39 -7.70
C MET A 140 -4.52 1.28 -7.76
N GLY A 141 -5.16 1.81 -8.81
CA GLY A 141 -6.62 1.72 -8.96
C GLY A 141 -7.39 2.47 -7.87
N TYR A 142 -6.78 3.54 -7.31
CA TYR A 142 -7.43 4.39 -6.31
C TYR A 142 -8.42 5.34 -6.98
N PHE A 143 -9.70 5.20 -6.65
CA PHE A 143 -10.80 6.04 -7.11
C PHE A 143 -11.53 6.59 -5.88
N PRO A 144 -11.25 7.83 -5.44
CA PRO A 144 -11.93 8.42 -4.29
C PRO A 144 -13.43 8.55 -4.59
N THR A 145 -14.25 8.23 -3.60
CA THR A 145 -15.71 8.43 -3.71
C THR A 145 -16.02 9.91 -3.55
N ASP A 146 -16.88 10.45 -4.43
CA ASP A 146 -17.38 11.81 -4.30
C ASP A 146 -18.16 11.99 -3.00
N LEU A 147 -17.90 13.09 -2.29
CA LEU A 147 -18.48 13.36 -0.97
C LEU A 147 -19.98 13.60 -1.00
N SER A 148 -20.54 14.04 -2.14
CA SER A 148 -21.99 14.19 -2.30
C SER A 148 -22.67 12.81 -2.28
N HIS A 149 -22.09 11.82 -2.95
CA HIS A 149 -22.59 10.45 -2.94
C HIS A 149 -22.43 9.80 -1.56
N VAL A 150 -21.31 10.07 -0.85
CA VAL A 150 -21.14 9.61 0.55
C VAL A 150 -22.25 10.12 1.44
N LYS A 151 -22.65 11.40 1.28
CA LYS A 151 -23.75 11.99 2.05
C LYS A 151 -25.08 11.29 1.75
N MET A 152 -25.41 11.05 0.49
CA MET A 152 -26.65 10.36 0.10
C MET A 152 -26.71 8.94 0.69
N LEU A 153 -25.59 8.20 0.64
CA LEU A 153 -25.47 6.87 1.22
C LEU A 153 -25.61 6.88 2.75
N LYS A 154 -25.06 7.89 3.40
CA LYS A 154 -25.19 8.09 4.83
C LYS A 154 -26.64 8.42 5.23
N ASP A 155 -27.31 9.30 4.50
CA ASP A 155 -28.69 9.70 4.76
C ASP A 155 -29.69 8.51 4.67
N ALA A 156 -29.30 7.42 4.02
CA ALA A 156 -30.08 6.18 3.98
C ALA A 156 -29.97 5.33 5.24
N ILE A 157 -29.09 5.70 6.19
CA ILE A 157 -28.77 4.88 7.38
C ILE A 157 -29.10 5.64 8.65
N VAL A 158 -29.90 5.03 9.51
CA VAL A 158 -30.15 5.48 10.89
C VAL A 158 -29.07 4.89 11.78
N PHE A 159 -28.30 5.74 12.43
CA PHE A 159 -27.27 5.33 13.38
C PHE A 159 -27.85 5.29 14.80
N PRO A 160 -27.46 4.29 15.61
CA PRO A 160 -27.89 4.24 17.02
C PRO A 160 -27.26 5.37 17.83
N ASP A 161 -27.85 5.73 18.96
CA ASP A 161 -27.23 6.69 19.90
C ASP A 161 -25.99 6.14 20.62
N ALA A 162 -25.73 4.84 20.49
CA ALA A 162 -24.53 4.18 21.00
C ALA A 162 -23.33 4.33 20.04
N THR A 163 -22.11 4.17 20.57
CA THR A 163 -20.89 4.18 19.75
C THR A 163 -20.86 2.97 18.81
N VAL A 164 -20.63 3.21 17.53
CA VAL A 164 -20.46 2.17 16.51
C VAL A 164 -19.01 2.12 16.00
N ASN A 165 -18.58 0.95 15.53
CA ASN A 165 -17.28 0.75 14.88
C ASN A 165 -17.49 0.68 13.37
N LEU A 166 -16.83 1.56 12.62
CA LEU A 166 -16.88 1.63 11.16
C LEU A 166 -15.51 1.28 10.60
N ILE A 167 -15.48 0.47 9.54
CA ILE A 167 -14.23 0.05 8.91
C ILE A 167 -14.25 0.29 7.40
N ASP A 168 -13.09 0.73 6.87
CA ASP A 168 -12.78 0.76 5.44
C ASP A 168 -11.47 0.01 5.20
N PRO A 169 -11.50 -1.19 4.61
CA PRO A 169 -10.30 -2.01 4.33
C PRO A 169 -9.36 -1.44 3.25
N CYS A 170 -9.73 -0.37 2.58
CA CYS A 170 -8.98 0.29 1.50
C CYS A 170 -9.22 1.81 1.54
N CYS A 171 -8.98 2.41 2.71
CA CYS A 171 -9.50 3.73 3.07
C CYS A 171 -8.91 4.91 2.29
N GLY A 172 -7.83 4.71 1.52
CA GLY A 172 -7.15 5.80 0.83
C GLY A 172 -6.73 6.90 1.81
N GLU A 173 -7.09 8.13 1.50
CA GLU A 173 -6.85 9.30 2.36
C GLU A 173 -7.87 9.45 3.52
N GLY A 174 -8.81 8.53 3.66
CA GLY A 174 -9.79 8.52 4.74
C GLY A 174 -10.99 9.46 4.57
N LEU A 175 -11.08 10.20 3.47
CA LEU A 175 -12.11 11.22 3.25
C LEU A 175 -13.54 10.67 3.26
N ALA A 176 -13.76 9.53 2.59
CA ALA A 176 -15.08 8.90 2.51
C ALA A 176 -15.56 8.43 3.89
N LEU A 177 -14.70 7.73 4.64
CA LEU A 177 -15.06 7.24 5.98
C LEU A 177 -15.24 8.39 6.98
N GLN A 178 -14.43 9.45 6.87
CA GLN A 178 -14.61 10.68 7.66
C GLN A 178 -15.98 11.33 7.38
N ALA A 179 -16.34 11.50 6.11
CA ALA A 179 -17.64 12.08 5.74
C ALA A 179 -18.82 11.19 6.16
N PHE A 180 -18.66 9.87 6.03
CA PHE A 180 -19.67 8.89 6.43
C PHE A 180 -19.91 8.90 7.95
N SER A 181 -18.86 9.08 8.75
CA SER A 181 -18.93 9.11 10.22
C SER A 181 -19.24 10.49 10.82
N LYS A 182 -19.27 11.56 10.01
CA LYS A 182 -19.46 12.93 10.51
C LYS A 182 -20.76 13.09 11.28
N GLY A 183 -20.68 13.57 12.54
CA GLY A 183 -21.86 13.78 13.40
C GLY A 183 -22.45 12.49 13.99
N VAL A 184 -21.74 11.37 13.90
CA VAL A 184 -22.11 10.08 14.50
C VAL A 184 -21.16 9.73 15.60
N LYS A 185 -21.64 9.08 16.69
CA LYS A 185 -20.78 8.48 17.72
C LYS A 185 -20.07 7.24 17.17
N ALA A 186 -18.99 7.45 16.39
CA ALA A 186 -18.31 6.36 15.70
C ALA A 186 -16.81 6.29 16.02
N LYS A 187 -16.29 5.07 16.15
CA LYS A 187 -14.87 4.77 16.07
C LYS A 187 -14.56 4.29 14.66
N THR A 188 -13.66 4.97 13.97
CA THR A 188 -13.32 4.73 12.57
C THR A 188 -11.99 4.02 12.44
N TYR A 189 -11.95 3.00 11.58
CA TYR A 189 -10.80 2.14 11.34
C TYR A 189 -10.56 2.04 9.83
N GLY A 190 -9.31 2.20 9.40
CA GLY A 190 -8.93 2.12 7.99
C GLY A 190 -7.68 1.29 7.78
N ILE A 191 -7.61 0.59 6.66
CA ILE A 191 -6.37 -0.04 6.18
C ILE A 191 -5.98 0.62 4.86
N GLU A 192 -4.71 0.99 4.73
CA GLU A 192 -4.16 1.55 3.50
C GLU A 192 -2.80 0.94 3.18
N ILE A 193 -2.60 0.56 1.91
CA ILE A 193 -1.36 -0.04 1.43
C ILE A 193 -0.29 1.00 1.10
N ASP A 194 -0.73 2.18 0.67
CA ASP A 194 0.15 3.31 0.36
C ASP A 194 0.42 4.13 1.62
N GLU A 195 1.70 4.29 1.94
CA GLU A 195 2.13 4.93 3.19
C GLU A 195 1.72 6.40 3.25
N VAL A 196 1.85 7.13 2.13
CA VAL A 196 1.51 8.57 2.06
C VAL A 196 0.00 8.79 2.25
N ARG A 197 -0.85 7.97 1.61
CA ARG A 197 -2.29 8.04 1.82
C ARG A 197 -2.69 7.62 3.23
N GLY A 198 -1.99 6.62 3.78
CA GLY A 198 -2.20 6.17 5.16
C GLY A 198 -1.88 7.26 6.18
N GLU A 199 -0.83 8.04 5.99
CA GLU A 199 -0.50 9.21 6.83
C GLU A 199 -1.59 10.30 6.74
N GLU A 200 -2.12 10.56 5.53
CA GLU A 200 -3.24 11.48 5.37
C GLU A 200 -4.53 10.95 6.02
N ALA A 201 -4.77 9.64 5.92
CA ALA A 201 -5.90 9.00 6.58
C ALA A 201 -5.81 9.08 8.10
N GLN A 202 -4.61 8.99 8.69
CA GLN A 202 -4.39 9.07 10.13
C GLN A 202 -4.83 10.41 10.75
N LYS A 203 -4.88 11.48 9.94
CA LYS A 203 -5.40 12.80 10.37
C LYS A 203 -6.94 12.81 10.47
N ARG A 204 -7.64 11.84 9.90
CA ARG A 204 -9.10 11.82 9.72
C ARG A 204 -9.78 10.62 10.36
N ILE A 205 -9.08 9.49 10.45
CA ILE A 205 -9.58 8.21 10.94
C ILE A 205 -8.93 7.93 12.30
N LEU A 206 -9.69 7.40 13.25
CA LEU A 206 -9.23 7.12 14.61
C LEU A 206 -8.03 6.15 14.65
N ARG A 207 -8.06 5.10 13.81
CA ARG A 207 -6.98 4.13 13.69
C ARG A 207 -6.78 3.72 12.24
N VAL A 208 -5.54 3.83 11.77
CA VAL A 208 -5.12 3.40 10.44
C VAL A 208 -4.08 2.30 10.57
N GLY A 209 -4.30 1.19 9.89
CA GLY A 209 -3.31 0.12 9.74
C GLY A 209 -2.64 0.21 8.37
N TYR A 210 -1.34 -0.04 8.33
CA TYR A 210 -0.54 0.07 7.10
C TYR A 210 -0.30 -1.28 6.45
N GLY A 211 -0.24 -1.27 5.11
CA GLY A 211 0.04 -2.43 4.30
C GLY A 211 -1.19 -3.15 3.77
N SER A 212 -1.01 -4.39 3.29
CA SER A 212 -2.09 -5.14 2.67
C SER A 212 -3.18 -5.54 3.66
N PHE A 213 -4.44 -5.24 3.34
CA PHE A 213 -5.60 -5.69 4.11
C PHE A 213 -5.61 -7.22 4.32
N PHE A 214 -5.22 -8.00 3.30
CA PHE A 214 -5.24 -9.46 3.35
C PHE A 214 -4.26 -10.06 4.37
N HIS A 215 -3.25 -9.31 4.79
CA HIS A 215 -2.27 -9.72 5.82
C HIS A 215 -2.49 -8.99 7.15
N SER A 216 -3.54 -8.19 7.27
CA SER A 216 -3.89 -7.47 8.49
C SER A 216 -4.54 -8.40 9.52
N ARG A 217 -4.40 -8.05 10.80
CA ARG A 217 -5.02 -8.77 11.92
C ARG A 217 -6.06 -7.89 12.57
N ILE A 218 -7.33 -8.23 12.39
CA ILE A 218 -8.47 -7.40 12.79
C ILE A 218 -9.49 -8.28 13.51
N SER A 219 -10.07 -7.75 14.61
CA SER A 219 -11.15 -8.40 15.35
C SER A 219 -12.33 -8.76 14.45
N LEU A 220 -12.81 -10.00 14.54
CA LEU A 220 -13.90 -10.50 13.72
C LEU A 220 -15.25 -10.11 14.32
N HIS A 221 -16.25 -9.85 13.44
CA HIS A 221 -17.64 -9.55 13.84
C HIS A 221 -17.76 -8.41 14.85
N SER A 222 -16.88 -7.40 14.74
CA SER A 222 -16.80 -6.28 15.69
C SER A 222 -17.16 -4.94 15.08
N PHE A 223 -17.52 -4.91 13.78
CA PHE A 223 -17.87 -3.68 13.05
C PHE A 223 -19.35 -3.69 12.70
N GLN A 224 -19.99 -2.52 12.84
CA GLN A 224 -21.39 -2.31 12.50
C GLN A 224 -21.56 -1.71 11.12
N GLY A 225 -20.54 -1.01 10.62
CA GLY A 225 -20.51 -0.46 9.26
C GLY A 225 -19.24 -0.85 8.52
N LEU A 226 -19.42 -1.33 7.30
CA LEU A 226 -18.36 -1.61 6.34
C LEU A 226 -18.52 -0.67 5.15
N TRP A 227 -17.55 0.24 4.99
CA TRP A 227 -17.39 1.03 3.76
C TRP A 227 -16.36 0.33 2.89
N LEU A 228 -16.69 0.00 1.66
CA LEU A 228 -15.84 -0.79 0.79
C LEU A 228 -15.84 -0.24 -0.64
N ASN A 229 -14.83 0.56 -0.98
CA ASN A 229 -14.53 1.00 -2.34
C ASN A 229 -13.17 0.44 -2.77
N PRO A 230 -13.08 -0.84 -3.13
CA PRO A 230 -11.82 -1.52 -3.38
C PRO A 230 -11.17 -1.08 -4.69
N PRO A 231 -9.85 -1.26 -4.85
CA PRO A 231 -9.18 -0.98 -6.11
C PRO A 231 -9.69 -1.90 -7.24
N TYR A 232 -10.00 -1.32 -8.41
CA TYR A 232 -10.54 -2.04 -9.58
C TYR A 232 -9.42 -2.67 -10.40
N LEU A 233 -8.68 -3.60 -9.79
CA LEU A 233 -7.49 -4.22 -10.37
C LEU A 233 -7.60 -5.73 -10.44
N SER A 234 -6.84 -6.30 -11.37
CA SER A 234 -6.61 -7.74 -11.49
C SER A 234 -5.18 -8.07 -11.11
N VAL A 235 -4.99 -9.00 -10.19
CA VAL A 235 -3.68 -9.43 -9.72
C VAL A 235 -3.45 -10.87 -10.15
N PRO A 236 -2.26 -11.22 -10.68
CA PRO A 236 -1.91 -12.61 -10.98
C PRO A 236 -1.97 -13.47 -9.71
N SER A 237 -2.54 -14.67 -9.80
CA SER A 237 -2.53 -15.67 -8.75
C SER A 237 -2.19 -17.05 -9.33
N GLU A 238 -1.93 -18.03 -8.47
CA GLU A 238 -1.57 -19.39 -8.89
C GLU A 238 -2.62 -20.06 -9.79
N HIS A 239 -3.88 -19.67 -9.66
CA HIS A 239 -5.02 -20.20 -10.41
C HIS A 239 -5.60 -19.21 -11.43
N GLY A 240 -4.79 -18.29 -11.97
CA GLY A 240 -5.22 -17.26 -12.91
C GLY A 240 -5.31 -15.86 -12.29
N ASN A 241 -6.00 -14.94 -12.95
CA ASN A 241 -6.12 -13.56 -12.47
C ASN A 241 -7.20 -13.42 -11.39
N LYS A 242 -6.79 -13.02 -10.18
CA LYS A 242 -7.71 -12.71 -9.07
C LYS A 242 -8.15 -11.24 -9.15
N ARG A 243 -9.45 -11.02 -9.15
CA ARG A 243 -10.03 -9.67 -9.09
C ARG A 243 -10.07 -9.19 -7.66
N LEU A 244 -9.50 -8.00 -7.42
CA LEU A 244 -9.40 -7.45 -6.06
C LEU A 244 -10.76 -7.06 -5.50
N GLU A 245 -11.69 -6.56 -6.31
CA GLU A 245 -13.04 -6.18 -5.87
C GLU A 245 -13.76 -7.35 -5.18
N LYS A 246 -13.71 -8.54 -5.79
CA LYS A 246 -14.29 -9.77 -5.23
C LYS A 246 -13.54 -10.24 -3.99
N ALA A 247 -12.20 -10.15 -4.01
CA ALA A 247 -11.37 -10.59 -2.88
C ALA A 247 -11.60 -9.73 -1.64
N PHE A 248 -11.61 -8.41 -1.79
CA PHE A 248 -11.92 -7.49 -0.70
C PHE A 248 -13.31 -7.73 -0.13
N LEU A 249 -14.33 -7.90 -0.98
CA LEU A 249 -15.68 -8.22 -0.52
C LEU A 249 -15.67 -9.51 0.33
N ALA A 250 -15.12 -10.62 -0.20
CA ALA A 250 -15.13 -11.91 0.47
C ALA A 250 -14.42 -11.87 1.84
N ASP A 251 -13.24 -11.25 1.90
CA ASP A 251 -12.43 -11.19 3.12
C ASP A 251 -12.97 -10.20 4.16
N SER A 252 -13.70 -9.16 3.73
CA SER A 252 -14.30 -8.18 4.64
C SER A 252 -15.56 -8.68 5.35
N LEU A 253 -16.24 -9.70 4.81
CA LEU A 253 -17.46 -10.25 5.40
C LEU A 253 -17.32 -10.67 6.86
N ARG A 254 -16.16 -11.21 7.22
CA ARG A 254 -15.85 -11.69 8.57
C ARG A 254 -15.69 -10.58 9.61
N LEU A 255 -15.49 -9.32 9.16
CA LEU A 255 -15.32 -8.17 10.05
C LEU A 255 -16.64 -7.62 10.54
N LEU A 256 -17.68 -7.71 9.68
CA LEU A 256 -18.99 -7.15 9.94
C LEU A 256 -19.80 -8.06 10.85
N GLN A 257 -20.39 -7.49 11.92
CA GLN A 257 -21.32 -8.24 12.78
C GLN A 257 -22.62 -8.53 12.04
N ILE A 258 -23.39 -9.49 12.51
CA ILE A 258 -24.74 -9.76 12.02
C ILE A 258 -25.64 -8.53 12.27
N GLY A 259 -26.44 -8.15 11.28
CA GLY A 259 -27.23 -6.92 11.28
C GLY A 259 -26.45 -5.68 10.82
N GLY A 260 -25.11 -5.74 10.76
CA GLY A 260 -24.27 -4.62 10.30
C GLY A 260 -24.53 -4.25 8.84
N ILE A 261 -24.25 -3.01 8.50
CA ILE A 261 -24.53 -2.44 7.17
C ILE A 261 -23.24 -2.37 6.35
N MET A 262 -23.31 -2.88 5.14
CA MET A 262 -22.26 -2.76 4.14
C MET A 262 -22.65 -1.74 3.08
N VAL A 263 -21.69 -0.88 2.72
CA VAL A 263 -21.73 -0.04 1.50
C VAL A 263 -20.57 -0.51 0.61
N TYR A 264 -20.89 -1.12 -0.52
CA TYR A 264 -19.92 -1.65 -1.48
C TYR A 264 -20.03 -0.89 -2.81
N ILE A 265 -18.92 -0.25 -3.22
CA ILE A 265 -18.85 0.62 -4.39
C ILE A 265 -17.97 -0.02 -5.44
N VAL A 266 -18.51 -0.29 -6.61
CA VAL A 266 -17.80 -0.91 -7.74
C VAL A 266 -18.43 -0.48 -9.07
N PRO A 267 -17.73 -0.58 -10.21
CA PRO A 267 -18.35 -0.47 -11.51
C PRO A 267 -19.43 -1.54 -11.67
N TYR A 268 -20.60 -1.20 -12.26
CA TYR A 268 -21.74 -2.12 -12.35
C TYR A 268 -21.39 -3.45 -13.02
N TYR A 269 -20.55 -3.41 -14.07
CA TYR A 269 -20.08 -4.61 -14.80
C TYR A 269 -19.11 -5.50 -13.99
N ARG A 270 -18.73 -5.09 -12.78
CA ARG A 270 -17.94 -5.89 -11.82
C ARG A 270 -18.81 -6.64 -10.81
N VAL A 271 -20.10 -6.36 -10.78
CA VAL A 271 -21.07 -7.16 -10.00
C VAL A 271 -21.42 -8.43 -10.81
N THR A 272 -20.42 -9.30 -10.95
CA THR A 272 -20.51 -10.56 -11.69
C THR A 272 -21.41 -11.57 -10.96
N PRO A 273 -21.86 -12.68 -11.64
CA PRO A 273 -22.67 -13.72 -11.00
C PRO A 273 -22.09 -14.26 -9.70
N ASP A 274 -20.77 -14.40 -9.63
CA ASP A 274 -20.07 -14.82 -8.41
C ASP A 274 -20.16 -13.78 -7.28
N VAL A 275 -20.06 -12.48 -7.62
CA VAL A 275 -20.25 -11.39 -6.64
C VAL A 275 -21.69 -11.35 -6.19
N CYS A 276 -22.66 -11.52 -7.10
CA CYS A 276 -24.07 -11.61 -6.77
C CYS A 276 -24.36 -12.77 -5.79
N ARG A 277 -23.71 -13.92 -5.99
CA ARG A 277 -23.82 -15.06 -5.07
C ARG A 277 -23.32 -14.69 -3.67
N VAL A 278 -22.11 -14.13 -3.57
CA VAL A 278 -21.54 -13.71 -2.27
C VAL A 278 -22.45 -12.70 -1.57
N LEU A 279 -22.99 -11.72 -2.32
CA LEU A 279 -23.90 -10.72 -1.78
C LEU A 279 -25.20 -11.36 -1.25
N CYS A 280 -25.89 -12.17 -2.06
CA CYS A 280 -27.17 -12.75 -1.70
C CYS A 280 -27.07 -13.82 -0.60
N GLU A 281 -25.96 -14.54 -0.52
CA GLU A 281 -25.72 -15.52 0.55
C GLU A 281 -25.47 -14.86 1.91
N ASN A 282 -24.93 -13.65 1.94
CA ASN A 282 -24.45 -13.00 3.16
C ASN A 282 -25.21 -11.75 3.58
N PHE A 283 -26.08 -11.23 2.73
CA PHE A 283 -26.83 -9.99 2.97
C PHE A 283 -28.30 -10.13 2.63
N THR A 284 -29.11 -9.37 3.36
CA THR A 284 -30.53 -9.12 3.05
C THR A 284 -30.73 -7.64 2.74
N ASP A 285 -31.92 -7.26 2.29
CA ASP A 285 -32.32 -5.89 1.94
C ASP A 285 -31.31 -5.23 0.97
N LEU A 286 -30.78 -6.03 0.03
CA LEU A 286 -29.84 -5.55 -0.97
C LEU A 286 -30.48 -4.52 -1.88
N ARG A 287 -29.87 -3.34 -1.96
CA ARG A 287 -30.23 -2.28 -2.90
C ARG A 287 -29.02 -1.90 -3.73
N VAL A 288 -29.24 -1.67 -5.02
CA VAL A 288 -28.19 -1.26 -5.97
C VAL A 288 -28.61 0.05 -6.61
N HIS A 289 -27.77 1.07 -6.49
CA HIS A 289 -28.05 2.39 -7.05
C HIS A 289 -26.83 2.87 -7.85
N LYS A 290 -27.06 3.41 -9.03
CA LYS A 290 -25.98 4.00 -9.83
C LYS A 290 -25.67 5.42 -9.37
N PHE A 291 -24.40 5.77 -9.39
CA PHE A 291 -23.95 7.13 -9.14
C PHE A 291 -24.42 8.08 -10.24
N ILE A 292 -24.32 9.36 -10.00
CA ILE A 292 -24.73 10.42 -10.95
C ILE A 292 -23.53 11.29 -11.33
N GLY A 293 -23.70 12.09 -12.40
CA GLY A 293 -22.71 13.06 -12.81
C GLY A 293 -21.47 12.45 -13.48
N LYS A 294 -20.39 13.22 -13.48
CA LYS A 294 -19.11 12.87 -14.15
C LYS A 294 -18.46 11.60 -13.61
N GLU A 295 -18.68 11.27 -12.35
CA GLU A 295 -18.19 10.07 -11.70
C GLU A 295 -18.80 8.82 -12.33
N TYR A 296 -20.12 8.82 -12.56
CA TYR A 296 -20.78 7.70 -13.24
C TYR A 296 -20.34 7.60 -14.71
N GLU A 297 -20.28 8.72 -15.43
CA GLU A 297 -19.84 8.72 -16.82
C GLU A 297 -18.45 8.12 -16.98
N ARG A 298 -17.54 8.42 -16.07
CA ARG A 298 -16.13 7.99 -16.10
C ARG A 298 -15.93 6.59 -15.59
N PHE A 299 -16.57 6.22 -14.48
CA PHE A 299 -16.25 4.99 -13.73
C PHE A 299 -17.37 3.96 -13.74
N LYS A 300 -18.59 4.35 -14.15
CA LYS A 300 -19.79 3.49 -14.18
C LYS A 300 -20.06 2.81 -12.82
N GLN A 301 -19.82 3.55 -11.73
CA GLN A 301 -19.93 3.05 -10.36
C GLN A 301 -21.37 2.89 -9.91
N VAL A 302 -21.61 1.84 -9.16
CA VAL A 302 -22.82 1.60 -8.39
C VAL A 302 -22.47 1.42 -6.91
N ALA A 303 -23.40 1.81 -6.05
CA ALA A 303 -23.36 1.45 -4.63
C ALA A 303 -24.31 0.28 -4.39
N VAL A 304 -23.79 -0.77 -3.78
CA VAL A 304 -24.56 -1.90 -3.27
C VAL A 304 -24.62 -1.78 -1.76
N ILE A 305 -25.81 -1.64 -1.21
CA ILE A 305 -26.03 -1.55 0.24
C ILE A 305 -26.78 -2.79 0.67
N GLY A 306 -26.42 -3.34 1.84
CA GLY A 306 -27.09 -4.51 2.39
C GLY A 306 -26.85 -4.69 3.87
N ARG A 307 -27.75 -5.41 4.53
CA ARG A 307 -27.68 -5.79 5.94
C ARG A 307 -27.11 -7.17 6.06
N LYS A 308 -26.05 -7.34 6.84
CA LYS A 308 -25.38 -8.63 7.07
C LYS A 308 -26.29 -9.60 7.79
N ILE A 309 -26.36 -10.82 7.25
CA ILE A 309 -27.06 -11.97 7.86
C ILE A 309 -26.12 -13.14 8.03
N GLU A 310 -26.55 -14.18 8.74
CA GLU A 310 -25.89 -15.47 8.67
C GLU A 310 -25.95 -16.01 7.24
N ARG A 311 -24.88 -16.67 6.84
CA ARG A 311 -24.77 -17.20 5.48
C ARG A 311 -25.87 -18.21 5.21
N ARG A 312 -26.54 -18.05 4.09
CA ARG A 312 -27.61 -18.93 3.60
C ARG A 312 -27.46 -19.25 2.13
N GLU A 313 -28.06 -20.32 1.68
CA GLU A 313 -28.20 -20.57 0.25
C GLU A 313 -29.15 -19.56 -0.40
N ALA A 314 -28.72 -18.93 -1.47
CA ALA A 314 -29.46 -17.84 -2.15
C ALA A 314 -29.29 -17.86 -3.67
N GLU A 315 -29.22 -19.05 -4.30
CA GLU A 315 -28.94 -19.20 -5.72
C GLU A 315 -29.98 -18.48 -6.61
N LYS A 316 -31.26 -18.63 -6.28
CA LYS A 316 -32.36 -17.98 -7.02
C LYS A 316 -32.26 -16.45 -6.95
N GLN A 317 -31.96 -15.91 -5.77
CA GLN A 317 -31.79 -14.45 -5.56
C GLN A 317 -30.53 -13.96 -6.28
N ALA A 318 -29.43 -14.72 -6.22
CA ALA A 318 -28.19 -14.38 -6.92
C ALA A 318 -28.37 -14.33 -8.44
N LYS A 319 -29.13 -15.28 -9.01
CA LYS A 319 -29.47 -15.28 -10.43
C LYS A 319 -30.29 -14.05 -10.81
N LYS A 320 -31.35 -13.73 -10.04
CA LYS A 320 -32.17 -12.52 -10.28
C LYS A 320 -31.33 -11.23 -10.18
N LEU A 321 -30.46 -11.11 -9.19
CA LEU A 321 -29.58 -9.96 -9.04
C LEU A 321 -28.61 -9.88 -10.23
N SER A 322 -28.05 -10.99 -10.67
CA SER A 322 -27.15 -11.04 -11.82
C SER A 322 -27.86 -10.61 -13.11
N GLU A 323 -29.08 -11.09 -13.35
CA GLU A 323 -29.90 -10.66 -14.49
C GLU A 323 -30.23 -9.16 -14.42
N TYR A 324 -30.54 -8.64 -13.23
CA TYR A 324 -30.80 -7.22 -13.00
C TYR A 324 -29.57 -6.34 -13.29
N MET A 325 -28.36 -6.83 -12.99
CA MET A 325 -27.10 -6.13 -13.24
C MET A 325 -26.66 -6.09 -14.70
N LEU A 326 -27.29 -6.87 -15.60
CA LEU A 326 -26.96 -6.87 -17.03
C LEU A 326 -27.36 -5.56 -17.73
N ASP A 327 -28.37 -4.88 -17.23
CA ASP A 327 -28.93 -3.66 -17.82
C ASP A 327 -28.71 -2.46 -16.88
N ALA A 328 -27.64 -1.70 -17.14
CA ALA A 328 -27.31 -0.53 -16.34
C ALA A 328 -28.38 0.56 -16.37
N ASP A 329 -29.21 0.61 -17.43
CA ASP A 329 -30.24 1.65 -17.58
C ASP A 329 -31.42 1.40 -16.65
N LYS A 330 -31.68 0.18 -16.29
CA LYS A 330 -32.73 -0.21 -15.32
C LYS A 330 -32.36 0.06 -13.87
N LEU A 331 -31.07 0.30 -13.57
CA LEU A 331 -30.63 0.57 -12.20
C LEU A 331 -31.10 1.95 -11.74
N PRO A 332 -31.73 2.07 -10.56
CA PRO A 332 -32.15 3.35 -10.00
C PRO A 332 -30.96 4.25 -9.72
N LEU A 333 -31.18 5.55 -9.74
CA LEU A 333 -30.15 6.54 -9.39
C LEU A 333 -29.95 6.56 -7.88
N ILE A 334 -28.77 7.00 -7.44
CA ILE A 334 -28.48 7.15 -6.01
C ILE A 334 -29.40 8.20 -5.36
N THR A 335 -29.93 9.14 -6.12
CA THR A 335 -30.95 10.10 -5.68
C THR A 335 -32.27 9.45 -5.29
N ASP A 336 -32.58 8.27 -5.85
CA ASP A 336 -33.82 7.53 -5.60
C ASP A 336 -33.68 6.62 -4.35
N LEU A 337 -32.49 6.61 -3.71
CA LEU A 337 -32.26 5.85 -2.49
C LEU A 337 -33.07 6.47 -1.34
N PRO A 338 -34.00 5.72 -0.72
CA PRO A 338 -34.80 6.24 0.38
C PRO A 338 -33.90 6.60 1.58
N LYS A 339 -34.21 7.71 2.22
CA LYS A 339 -33.56 8.08 3.47
C LYS A 339 -34.01 7.14 4.59
N GLU A 340 -33.13 6.93 5.56
CA GLU A 340 -33.40 6.18 6.80
C GLU A 340 -33.99 4.78 6.56
N CYS A 341 -33.63 4.14 5.43
CA CYS A 341 -34.15 2.82 5.07
C CYS A 341 -33.34 1.64 5.65
N TYR A 342 -32.23 1.94 6.32
CA TYR A 342 -31.41 0.96 7.05
C TYR A 342 -31.20 1.42 8.48
N GLU A 343 -31.34 0.50 9.44
CA GLU A 343 -30.99 0.73 10.84
C GLU A 343 -29.66 0.04 11.14
N MET A 344 -28.67 0.80 11.58
CA MET A 344 -27.39 0.25 11.99
C MET A 344 -27.49 -0.26 13.43
N PRO A 345 -27.07 -1.50 13.72
CA PRO A 345 -27.13 -2.05 15.08
C PRO A 345 -26.10 -1.38 15.99
N ALA A 346 -26.35 -1.42 17.30
CA ALA A 346 -25.32 -1.08 18.28
C ALA A 346 -24.19 -2.11 18.30
N ALA A 347 -23.01 -1.70 18.77
CA ALA A 347 -21.86 -2.58 18.87
C ALA A 347 -22.10 -3.67 19.93
N THR A 348 -21.95 -4.93 19.53
CA THR A 348 -22.03 -6.09 20.44
C THR A 348 -20.66 -6.50 20.95
N LYS A 349 -19.58 -6.12 20.26
CA LYS A 349 -18.20 -6.45 20.61
C LYS A 349 -17.30 -5.23 20.48
N THR A 350 -16.26 -5.17 21.29
CA THR A 350 -15.18 -4.20 21.16
C THR A 350 -14.16 -4.65 20.11
N VAL A 351 -13.50 -3.69 19.45
CA VAL A 351 -12.37 -3.98 18.56
C VAL A 351 -11.11 -4.09 19.41
N GLU A 352 -10.76 -5.30 19.81
CA GLU A 352 -9.58 -5.58 20.64
C GLU A 352 -8.29 -5.57 19.81
N LEU A 353 -8.34 -6.20 18.64
CA LEU A 353 -7.21 -6.33 17.75
C LEU A 353 -7.46 -5.56 16.45
N PHE A 354 -6.56 -4.61 16.14
CA PHE A 354 -6.53 -3.91 14.87
C PHE A 354 -5.07 -3.59 14.54
N LYS A 355 -4.48 -4.36 13.63
CA LYS A 355 -3.08 -4.20 13.19
C LYS A 355 -3.00 -4.35 11.68
N GLY A 356 -2.36 -3.40 11.02
CA GLY A 356 -1.97 -3.51 9.61
C GLY A 356 -0.91 -4.59 9.39
N ALA A 357 -0.62 -4.87 8.13
CA ALA A 357 0.42 -5.83 7.74
C ALA A 357 1.83 -5.30 7.99
N VAL A 358 2.00 -3.98 7.96
CA VAL A 358 3.27 -3.28 8.19
C VAL A 358 3.15 -2.48 9.49
N PHE A 359 4.19 -2.52 10.31
CA PHE A 359 4.24 -1.73 11.53
C PHE A 359 4.59 -0.27 11.20
N ASN A 360 3.74 0.64 11.66
CA ASN A 360 4.12 2.04 11.78
C ASN A 360 5.01 2.21 13.01
N VAL A 361 6.19 2.81 12.83
CA VAL A 361 7.18 3.00 13.91
C VAL A 361 6.59 3.84 15.05
N ASN A 362 5.80 4.85 14.73
CA ASN A 362 5.15 5.72 15.72
C ASN A 362 4.06 4.96 16.50
N GLU A 363 3.25 4.15 15.83
CA GLU A 363 2.25 3.30 16.51
C GLU A 363 2.93 2.27 17.42
N LEU A 364 4.04 1.68 16.97
CA LEU A 364 4.83 0.75 17.79
C LEU A 364 5.41 1.46 19.02
N ALA A 365 5.96 2.66 18.86
CA ALA A 365 6.48 3.46 19.97
C ALA A 365 5.39 3.79 20.99
N ASP A 366 4.19 4.17 20.54
CA ASP A 366 3.05 4.47 21.42
C ASP A 366 2.50 3.21 22.10
N GLN A 367 2.47 2.08 21.42
CA GLN A 367 2.09 0.81 22.03
C GLN A 367 3.12 0.34 23.06
N LEU A 368 4.40 0.52 22.80
CA LEU A 368 5.47 0.22 23.76
C LEU A 368 5.38 1.10 25.01
N LYS A 369 5.11 2.41 24.84
CA LYS A 369 4.89 3.34 25.97
C LYS A 369 3.67 2.96 26.82
N LYS A 370 2.62 2.40 26.20
CA LYS A 370 1.37 2.00 26.88
C LYS A 370 1.38 0.54 27.36
N SER A 371 2.39 -0.25 26.96
CA SER A 371 2.50 -1.65 27.32
C SER A 371 2.84 -1.81 28.79
N HIS A 372 1.95 -2.43 29.55
CA HIS A 372 2.19 -2.73 30.97
C HIS A 372 3.48 -3.55 31.18
N SER A 373 3.77 -4.47 30.27
CA SER A 373 5.00 -5.26 30.32
C SER A 373 6.25 -4.43 30.10
N THR A 374 6.19 -3.43 29.21
CA THR A 374 7.30 -2.50 28.94
C THR A 374 7.49 -1.55 30.11
N LEU A 375 6.41 -0.97 30.64
CA LEU A 375 6.44 -0.13 31.84
C LEU A 375 7.01 -0.89 33.03
N ARG A 376 6.58 -2.13 33.26
CA ARG A 376 7.08 -3.00 34.32
C ARG A 376 8.59 -3.29 34.18
N LEU A 377 9.07 -3.52 32.97
CA LEU A 377 10.51 -3.69 32.71
C LEU A 377 11.31 -2.43 33.00
N PHE A 378 10.75 -1.26 32.78
CA PHE A 378 11.39 0.01 33.13
C PHE A 378 11.23 0.35 34.62
N GLU A 379 10.07 0.08 35.21
CA GLU A 379 9.82 0.27 36.65
C GLU A 379 10.67 -0.69 37.50
N GLU A 380 10.79 -1.95 37.12
CA GLU A 380 11.65 -2.93 37.81
C GLU A 380 13.15 -2.57 37.72
N ARG A 381 13.57 -1.80 36.70
CA ARG A 381 14.95 -1.26 36.61
C ARG A 381 15.15 0.02 37.42
N THR A 382 14.11 0.80 37.65
CA THR A 382 14.15 2.03 38.45
C THR A 382 13.84 1.77 39.92
N LEU A 383 13.04 0.74 40.23
CA LEU A 383 12.73 0.32 41.56
C LEU A 383 13.77 -0.74 41.99
N GLU A 384 14.76 -0.27 42.74
CA GLU A 384 15.70 -1.08 43.49
C GLU A 384 16.62 -1.98 42.64
N ALA A 385 17.69 -1.42 42.17
CA ALA A 385 18.94 -2.13 42.15
C ALA A 385 19.36 -2.49 43.58
N ARG A 386 18.52 -3.22 44.34
CA ARG A 386 19.01 -3.98 45.47
C ARG A 386 20.05 -4.90 44.93
N GLU A 387 21.31 -4.67 45.31
CA GLU A 387 22.45 -5.48 45.01
C GLU A 387 22.19 -6.93 45.43
N ARG A 388 21.50 -7.69 44.56
CA ARG A 388 21.37 -9.15 44.71
C ARG A 388 22.68 -9.74 44.28
N ARG A 389 23.68 -9.71 45.16
CA ARG A 389 24.90 -10.40 44.92
C ARG A 389 24.71 -11.91 45.12
N PRO A 390 25.16 -12.77 44.20
CA PRO A 390 25.18 -14.19 44.44
C PRO A 390 26.04 -14.48 45.66
N LEU A 391 25.65 -15.46 46.44
CA LEU A 391 26.36 -15.88 47.66
C LEU A 391 27.82 -16.26 47.43
N LEU A 392 28.15 -16.73 46.24
CA LEU A 392 29.49 -17.07 45.79
C LEU A 392 29.80 -16.30 44.49
N PRO A 393 31.09 -15.98 44.24
CA PRO A 393 31.50 -15.39 42.98
C PRO A 393 31.07 -16.28 41.80
N LEU A 394 30.51 -15.66 40.75
CA LEU A 394 30.16 -16.36 39.54
C LEU A 394 31.41 -16.90 38.85
N ASN A 395 31.38 -18.16 38.40
CA ASN A 395 32.42 -18.69 37.54
C ASN A 395 32.30 -18.08 36.12
N LEU A 396 33.34 -18.23 35.31
CA LEU A 396 33.41 -17.61 33.98
C LEU A 396 32.23 -18.01 33.07
N SER A 397 31.77 -19.26 33.15
CA SER A 397 30.64 -19.75 32.36
C SER A 397 29.33 -19.11 32.82
N GLN A 398 29.14 -18.93 34.11
CA GLN A 398 27.98 -18.26 34.67
C GLN A 398 27.93 -16.76 34.31
N VAL A 399 29.11 -16.08 34.36
CA VAL A 399 29.23 -14.68 33.88
C VAL A 399 28.88 -14.58 32.41
N GLY A 400 29.38 -15.52 31.60
CA GLY A 400 29.03 -15.59 30.16
C GLY A 400 27.54 -15.79 29.92
N LEU A 401 26.87 -16.67 30.68
CA LEU A 401 25.43 -16.91 30.57
C LEU A 401 24.62 -15.68 31.00
N VAL A 402 24.97 -15.01 32.08
CA VAL A 402 24.33 -13.78 32.55
C VAL A 402 24.47 -12.67 31.50
N GLY A 403 25.67 -12.47 30.94
CA GLY A 403 25.88 -11.50 29.87
C GLY A 403 25.11 -11.83 28.60
N ALA A 404 25.07 -13.12 28.20
CA ALA A 404 24.36 -13.53 26.98
C ALA A 404 22.84 -13.64 27.14
N SER A 405 22.32 -13.70 28.40
CA SER A 405 20.88 -13.66 28.66
C SER A 405 20.23 -12.29 28.36
N GLY A 406 21.05 -11.28 28.11
CA GLY A 406 20.60 -9.90 27.88
C GLY A 406 20.48 -9.05 29.14
N MET A 407 20.75 -9.59 30.33
CA MET A 407 20.72 -8.85 31.61
C MET A 407 21.72 -7.69 31.67
N MET A 408 22.82 -7.80 30.91
CA MET A 408 23.85 -6.76 30.79
C MET A 408 23.73 -5.92 29.53
N ASN A 409 22.65 -6.08 28.74
CA ASN A 409 22.47 -5.28 27.53
C ASN A 409 22.21 -3.83 27.87
N GLY A 410 22.92 -2.92 27.23
CA GLY A 410 22.75 -1.49 27.38
C GLY A 410 24.08 -0.73 27.43
N LEU A 411 23.96 0.55 27.77
CA LEU A 411 25.11 1.43 27.97
C LEU A 411 25.78 1.12 29.31
N ILE A 412 27.07 0.89 29.26
CA ILE A 412 27.96 0.78 30.46
C ILE A 412 28.75 2.07 30.54
N GLU A 413 28.50 2.84 31.59
CA GLU A 413 29.20 4.08 31.90
C GLU A 413 30.48 3.74 32.71
N CYS A 414 31.63 3.93 32.08
CA CYS A 414 32.94 3.78 32.67
C CYS A 414 33.93 4.74 31.96
N GLU A 415 35.19 4.71 32.24
CA GLU A 415 36.22 5.56 31.59
C GLU A 415 36.10 5.57 30.04
N VAL A 416 35.75 4.43 29.46
CA VAL A 416 35.42 4.33 28.02
C VAL A 416 33.99 3.81 27.89
N PRO A 417 33.00 4.68 27.78
CA PRO A 417 31.62 4.27 27.71
C PRO A 417 31.39 3.37 26.49
N HIS A 418 30.63 2.29 26.69
CA HIS A 418 30.35 1.34 25.63
C HIS A 418 28.99 0.67 25.78
N ILE A 419 28.42 0.24 24.67
CA ILE A 419 27.16 -0.49 24.64
C ILE A 419 27.44 -1.97 24.43
N ILE A 420 26.92 -2.82 25.31
CA ILE A 420 27.04 -4.28 25.20
C ILE A 420 25.68 -4.85 24.78
N LYS A 421 25.77 -5.83 23.87
CA LYS A 421 24.65 -6.68 23.49
C LYS A 421 25.05 -8.15 23.45
N GLY A 422 24.63 -8.91 24.45
CA GLY A 422 24.83 -10.35 24.52
C GLY A 422 23.65 -11.11 23.89
N ARG A 423 23.97 -12.26 23.25
CA ARG A 423 22.95 -13.18 22.73
C ARG A 423 23.48 -14.62 22.73
N ILE A 424 22.55 -15.57 22.86
CA ILE A 424 22.82 -17.00 22.72
C ILE A 424 22.36 -17.46 21.35
N VAL A 425 23.22 -18.09 20.59
CA VAL A 425 22.91 -18.66 19.27
C VAL A 425 23.08 -20.17 19.34
N LYS A 426 22.11 -20.91 18.85
CA LYS A 426 22.21 -22.35 18.69
C LYS A 426 23.05 -22.68 17.46
N GLU A 427 24.15 -23.34 17.63
CA GLU A 427 25.03 -23.81 16.56
C GLU A 427 24.86 -25.34 16.42
N LYS A 428 24.55 -25.80 15.22
CA LYS A 428 24.47 -27.22 14.89
C LYS A 428 25.77 -27.64 14.24
N LYS A 429 26.47 -28.63 14.84
CA LYS A 429 27.65 -29.25 14.26
C LYS A 429 27.31 -30.69 13.89
N THR A 430 27.44 -31.00 12.62
CA THR A 430 27.27 -32.37 12.12
C THR A 430 28.61 -33.06 12.15
N LYS A 431 28.74 -34.13 12.93
CA LYS A 431 29.90 -35.04 12.87
C LYS A 431 29.48 -36.28 12.09
N ILE A 432 30.14 -36.53 10.98
CA ILE A 432 30.01 -37.77 10.23
C ILE A 432 30.84 -38.82 10.98
N GLY A 433 30.18 -39.85 11.46
CA GLY A 433 30.81 -40.95 12.15
C GLY A 433 31.46 -41.93 11.17
N ILE A 434 32.28 -42.83 11.69
CA ILE A 434 32.92 -43.91 10.92
C ILE A 434 31.84 -44.91 10.52
N GLU A 435 31.93 -45.43 9.29
CA GLU A 435 31.04 -46.52 8.82
C GLU A 435 31.15 -47.73 9.74
N ASP A 436 30.04 -48.32 10.14
CA ASP A 436 30.00 -49.59 10.83
C ASP A 436 30.23 -50.74 9.82
N GLU A 437 30.53 -51.95 10.34
CA GLU A 437 30.79 -53.15 9.51
C GLU A 437 29.65 -53.51 8.51
N LYS A 438 28.51 -52.78 8.53
CA LYS A 438 27.37 -52.94 7.65
C LYS A 438 27.22 -51.81 6.66
N GLY A 439 28.22 -50.90 6.49
CA GLY A 439 28.19 -49.82 5.52
C GLY A 439 27.22 -48.68 5.84
N LYS A 440 26.73 -48.55 7.09
CA LYS A 440 25.88 -47.45 7.52
C LYS A 440 26.70 -46.35 8.19
N THR A 441 26.65 -45.16 7.62
CA THR A 441 27.30 -43.97 8.18
C THR A 441 26.40 -43.37 9.25
N ALA A 442 26.84 -43.33 10.50
CA ALA A 442 26.10 -42.65 11.56
C ALA A 442 26.39 -41.15 11.50
N VAL A 443 25.36 -40.35 11.24
CA VAL A 443 25.41 -38.89 11.28
C VAL A 443 24.94 -38.43 12.66
N ARG A 444 25.86 -37.80 13.42
CA ARG A 444 25.57 -37.27 14.75
C ARG A 444 25.48 -35.75 14.66
N GLU A 445 24.25 -35.20 14.84
CA GLU A 445 24.07 -33.77 15.03
C GLU A 445 24.27 -33.41 16.51
N ILE A 446 25.20 -32.50 16.76
CA ILE A 446 25.43 -31.94 18.09
C ILE A 446 24.96 -30.48 18.02
N THR A 447 23.96 -30.16 18.82
CA THR A 447 23.53 -28.76 19.00
C THR A 447 24.24 -28.18 20.22
N SER A 448 25.02 -27.12 20.03
CA SER A 448 25.67 -26.38 21.11
C SER A 448 25.19 -24.96 21.17
N ASN A 449 25.24 -24.35 22.36
CA ASN A 449 24.93 -22.91 22.51
C ASN A 449 26.26 -22.15 22.36
N ARG A 450 26.28 -21.13 21.49
CA ARG A 450 27.35 -20.18 21.33
C ARG A 450 26.94 -18.85 21.91
N LEU A 451 27.78 -18.28 22.77
CA LEU A 451 27.60 -16.97 23.36
C LEU A 451 28.25 -15.94 22.45
N ILE A 452 27.52 -14.90 22.05
CA ILE A 452 28.03 -13.81 21.20
C ILE A 452 27.81 -12.49 21.95
N PHE A 453 28.87 -11.70 22.09
CA PHE A 453 28.82 -10.36 22.65
C PHE A 453 29.23 -9.36 21.59
N ASN A 454 28.36 -8.42 21.28
CA ASN A 454 28.68 -7.27 20.47
C ASN A 454 28.89 -6.06 21.39
N VAL A 455 30.05 -5.43 21.27
CA VAL A 455 30.41 -4.25 22.07
C VAL A 455 30.67 -3.10 21.12
N LEU A 456 29.84 -2.06 21.22
CA LEU A 456 30.02 -0.79 20.50
C LEU A 456 30.80 0.17 21.42
N THR A 457 32.00 0.51 21.01
CA THR A 457 32.86 1.48 21.69
C THR A 457 32.98 2.75 20.85
N PRO A 458 33.51 3.87 21.39
CA PRO A 458 33.80 5.06 20.60
C PRO A 458 34.75 4.81 19.41
N THR A 459 35.55 3.75 19.49
CA THR A 459 36.49 3.37 18.43
C THR A 459 35.96 2.34 17.43
N GLY A 460 34.70 1.89 17.58
CA GLY A 460 34.01 0.99 16.67
C GLY A 460 33.35 -0.22 17.33
N LEU A 461 32.76 -1.07 16.47
CA LEU A 461 32.07 -2.30 16.88
C LEU A 461 33.03 -3.47 16.98
N LYS A 462 33.03 -4.15 18.14
CA LYS A 462 33.79 -5.40 18.37
C LYS A 462 32.79 -6.54 18.64
N SER A 463 33.03 -7.69 18.03
CA SER A 463 32.25 -8.90 18.29
C SER A 463 33.18 -9.94 18.95
N LEU A 464 32.72 -10.46 20.09
CA LEU A 464 33.38 -11.49 20.87
C LEU A 464 32.49 -12.74 20.89
N GLY A 465 32.98 -13.90 20.55
CA GLY A 465 32.22 -15.15 20.56
C GLY A 465 32.65 -16.16 19.52
#